data_79934e381cbeb76b1a5b27f2a99d5658
#
_entry.id   79934e381cbeb76b1a5b27f2a99d5658
#
_cell.length_a   1.000
_cell.length_b   1.000
_cell.length_c   1.000
_cell.angle_alpha   90.00
_cell.angle_beta   90.00
_cell.angle_gamma   90.00
#
_symmetry.space_group_name_H-M   'P 1'
#
loop_
_entity.id
_entity.type
_entity.pdbx_description
1 polymer ?
#
loop_
_entity_poly.entity_id
_entity_poly.type
_entity_poly.pdbx_seq_one_letter_code
_entity_poly.pdbx_strand_id
1 'polypeptide(L)'
;KELKRFVGDRDLNSDDPYIPEISKPTGKSVAIIGGGPAGLSASYFLAQKGHDVTIIDAMPKLGGMLRYGIPEYRLPKEILQKEIDLIAKMGVKMQTNTKVGVDLSFEAIKNKYDAVLMTIGAWSSIGLNCKGSDIPGVMGGIDFLEKIAKSKTINLGESVAVVGGGNVAMDACRT
;
A
#
# COMPACT_ATOMS: atom_id res chain seq x y z
N LYS A 1 13.04 2.49 -18.97
CA LYS A 1 11.98 1.92 -18.09
C LYS A 1 11.64 0.50 -18.50
N GLU A 2 11.44 0.24 -19.79
CA GLU A 2 11.01 -1.06 -20.33
C GLU A 2 11.95 -2.21 -19.97
N LEU A 3 13.28 -2.01 -20.07
CA LEU A 3 14.27 -3.04 -19.70
C LEU A 3 14.18 -3.43 -18.22
N LYS A 4 13.98 -2.46 -17.31
CA LYS A 4 13.82 -2.76 -15.89
C LYS A 4 12.55 -3.58 -15.62
N ARG A 5 11.45 -3.21 -16.29
CA ARG A 5 10.21 -3.97 -16.21
C ARG A 5 10.39 -5.39 -16.74
N PHE A 6 10.99 -5.53 -17.92
CA PHE A 6 11.24 -6.84 -18.52
C PHE A 6 12.04 -7.76 -17.59
N VAL A 7 13.12 -7.25 -16.97
CA VAL A 7 13.93 -8.05 -16.05
C VAL A 7 13.14 -8.41 -14.79
N GLY A 8 12.41 -7.46 -14.21
CA GLY A 8 11.58 -7.71 -13.03
C GLY A 8 10.46 -8.71 -13.32
N ASP A 9 9.73 -8.55 -14.41
CA ASP A 9 8.66 -9.47 -14.81
C ASP A 9 9.21 -10.88 -15.08
N ARG A 10 10.40 -11.00 -15.67
CA ARG A 10 11.05 -12.29 -15.92
C ARG A 10 11.48 -12.98 -14.63
N ASP A 11 12.09 -12.24 -13.71
CA ASP A 11 12.49 -12.77 -12.39
C ASP A 11 11.27 -13.23 -11.61
N LEU A 12 10.27 -12.36 -11.49
CA LEU A 12 9.06 -12.61 -10.72
C LEU A 12 8.22 -13.80 -11.23
N ASN A 13 8.36 -14.15 -12.51
CA ASN A 13 7.69 -15.30 -13.14
C ASN A 13 8.62 -16.51 -13.32
N SER A 14 9.83 -16.48 -12.78
CA SER A 14 10.72 -17.65 -12.77
C SER A 14 10.29 -18.65 -11.69
N ASP A 15 10.80 -19.88 -11.80
CA ASP A 15 10.56 -20.90 -10.78
C ASP A 15 11.26 -20.59 -9.44
N ASP A 16 12.32 -19.77 -9.50
CA ASP A 16 13.12 -19.34 -8.34
C ASP A 16 13.38 -17.83 -8.39
N PRO A 17 12.40 -16.99 -8.05
CA PRO A 17 12.57 -15.54 -8.01
C PRO A 17 13.64 -15.12 -7.01
N TYR A 18 14.43 -14.12 -7.36
CA TYR A 18 15.53 -13.64 -6.55
C TYR A 18 15.10 -13.18 -5.16
N ILE A 19 15.65 -13.81 -4.14
CA ILE A 19 15.58 -13.35 -2.75
C ILE A 19 17.00 -13.02 -2.31
N PRO A 20 17.27 -11.81 -1.77
CA PRO A 20 18.61 -11.44 -1.36
C PRO A 20 19.11 -12.29 -0.18
N GLU A 21 20.40 -12.44 -0.06
CA GLU A 21 21.00 -13.02 1.12
C GLU A 21 20.62 -12.20 2.36
N ILE A 22 20.14 -12.90 3.39
CA ILE A 22 19.74 -12.30 4.65
C ILE A 22 20.92 -12.40 5.64
N SER A 23 21.29 -11.26 6.22
CA SER A 23 22.34 -11.19 7.22
C SER A 23 21.96 -11.98 8.48
N LYS A 24 22.95 -12.31 9.31
CA LYS A 24 22.73 -12.96 10.60
C LYS A 24 21.74 -12.15 11.45
N PRO A 25 20.88 -12.84 12.24
CA PRO A 25 19.91 -12.15 13.08
C PRO A 25 20.58 -11.15 14.03
N THR A 26 20.07 -9.93 14.05
CA THR A 26 20.58 -8.86 14.93
C THR A 26 20.01 -8.93 16.34
N GLY A 27 18.98 -9.74 16.57
CA GLY A 27 18.20 -9.76 17.81
C GLY A 27 17.35 -8.52 18.04
N LYS A 28 17.22 -7.63 17.02
CA LYS A 28 16.43 -6.42 17.09
C LYS A 28 15.13 -6.55 16.31
N SER A 29 14.04 -6.07 16.89
CA SER A 29 12.70 -6.10 16.35
C SER A 29 12.23 -4.71 15.90
N VAL A 30 11.60 -4.64 14.73
CA VAL A 30 11.09 -3.38 14.16
C VAL A 30 9.63 -3.53 13.77
N ALA A 31 8.77 -2.63 14.27
CA ALA A 31 7.41 -2.49 13.79
C ALA A 31 7.35 -1.41 12.69
N ILE A 32 6.66 -1.72 11.59
CA ILE A 32 6.37 -0.77 10.52
C ILE A 32 4.86 -0.54 10.49
N ILE A 33 4.41 0.69 10.74
CA ILE A 33 3.01 1.05 10.70
C ILE A 33 2.68 1.58 9.31
N GLY A 34 1.95 0.77 8.53
CA GLY A 34 1.58 1.02 7.14
C GLY A 34 2.38 0.19 6.14
N GLY A 35 1.69 -0.70 5.43
CA GLY A 35 2.23 -1.62 4.42
C GLY A 35 2.10 -1.10 2.99
N GLY A 36 2.20 0.22 2.80
CA GLY A 36 2.34 0.85 1.49
C GLY A 36 3.75 0.70 0.90
N PRO A 37 4.06 1.35 -0.23
CA PRO A 37 5.37 1.23 -0.89
C PRO A 37 6.54 1.57 0.03
N ALA A 38 6.41 2.57 0.88
CA ALA A 38 7.45 2.94 1.84
C ALA A 38 7.69 1.85 2.89
N GLY A 39 6.60 1.30 3.48
CA GLY A 39 6.69 0.23 4.47
C GLY A 39 7.22 -1.08 3.90
N LEU A 40 6.78 -1.45 2.70
CA LEU A 40 7.26 -2.63 1.99
C LEU A 40 8.75 -2.51 1.66
N SER A 41 9.20 -1.37 1.13
CA SER A 41 10.61 -1.12 0.86
C SER A 41 11.45 -1.16 2.13
N ALA A 42 11.00 -0.49 3.20
CA ALA A 42 11.70 -0.50 4.49
C ALA A 42 11.81 -1.93 5.06
N SER A 43 10.71 -2.71 5.00
CA SER A 43 10.70 -4.09 5.51
C SER A 43 11.68 -4.98 4.76
N TYR A 44 11.78 -4.84 3.43
CA TYR A 44 12.75 -5.57 2.61
C TYR A 44 14.18 -5.31 3.08
N PHE A 45 14.59 -4.06 3.19
CA PHE A 45 15.97 -3.72 3.57
C PHE A 45 16.28 -4.03 5.04
N LEU A 46 15.31 -3.90 5.94
CA LEU A 46 15.50 -4.25 7.35
C LEU A 46 15.60 -5.76 7.54
N ALA A 47 14.77 -6.55 6.85
CA ALA A 47 14.85 -8.00 6.86
C ALA A 47 16.18 -8.48 6.27
N GLN A 48 16.63 -7.90 5.15
CA GLN A 48 17.94 -8.21 4.57
C GLN A 48 19.09 -7.99 5.56
N LYS A 49 18.98 -6.98 6.44
CA LYS A 49 19.95 -6.70 7.49
C LYS A 49 19.82 -7.61 8.73
N GLY A 50 18.90 -8.58 8.72
CA GLY A 50 18.71 -9.55 9.79
C GLY A 50 17.88 -9.06 10.98
N HIS A 51 17.08 -7.99 10.82
CA HIS A 51 16.13 -7.55 11.84
C HIS A 51 14.84 -8.38 11.78
N ASP A 52 14.18 -8.59 12.94
CA ASP A 52 12.83 -9.16 13.03
C ASP A 52 11.80 -8.07 12.70
N VAL A 53 11.19 -8.13 11.52
CA VAL A 53 10.31 -7.06 11.00
C VAL A 53 8.85 -7.48 11.03
N THR A 54 7.99 -6.62 11.55
CA THR A 54 6.53 -6.78 11.51
C THR A 54 5.91 -5.55 10.86
N ILE A 55 5.16 -5.75 9.77
CA ILE A 55 4.30 -4.71 9.17
C ILE A 55 2.92 -4.81 9.83
N ILE A 56 2.39 -3.68 10.28
CA ILE A 56 1.04 -3.54 10.84
C ILE A 56 0.25 -2.61 9.92
N ASP A 57 -0.86 -3.07 9.34
CA ASP A 57 -1.66 -2.29 8.40
C ASP A 57 -3.16 -2.41 8.72
N ALA A 58 -3.87 -1.30 8.61
CA ALA A 58 -5.31 -1.22 8.81
C ALA A 58 -6.11 -1.92 7.71
N MET A 59 -5.51 -2.06 6.52
CA MET A 59 -6.17 -2.65 5.35
C MET A 59 -6.06 -4.18 5.36
N PRO A 60 -7.00 -4.88 4.70
CA PRO A 60 -6.98 -6.35 4.63
C PRO A 60 -5.83 -6.90 3.77
N LYS A 61 -5.27 -6.11 2.88
CA LYS A 61 -4.14 -6.48 2.02
C LYS A 61 -3.13 -5.34 1.97
N LEU A 62 -1.85 -5.68 2.00
CA LEU A 62 -0.76 -4.71 1.86
C LEU A 62 -0.68 -4.12 0.45
N GLY A 63 0.07 -3.04 0.30
CA GLY A 63 0.31 -2.36 -0.96
C GLY A 63 -0.05 -0.87 -0.94
N GLY A 64 -0.85 -0.43 0.05
CA GLY A 64 -1.22 0.98 0.18
C GLY A 64 -1.78 1.57 -1.12
N MET A 65 -1.32 2.74 -1.55
CA MET A 65 -1.76 3.38 -2.80
C MET A 65 -1.48 2.56 -4.07
N LEU A 66 -0.49 1.67 -4.07
CA LEU A 66 -0.27 0.75 -5.19
C LEU A 66 -1.45 -0.20 -5.40
N ARG A 67 -2.13 -0.59 -4.32
CA ARG A 67 -3.30 -1.47 -4.36
C ARG A 67 -4.60 -0.73 -4.46
N TYR A 68 -4.77 0.34 -3.67
CA TYR A 68 -6.08 0.98 -3.46
C TYR A 68 -6.26 2.29 -4.23
N GLY A 69 -5.17 2.88 -4.74
CA GLY A 69 -5.21 4.13 -5.49
C GLY A 69 -4.89 3.97 -6.97
N ILE A 70 -4.03 3.02 -7.35
CA ILE A 70 -3.68 2.78 -8.77
C ILE A 70 -4.62 1.72 -9.34
N PRO A 71 -5.32 1.97 -10.46
CA PRO A 71 -6.21 1.00 -11.10
C PRO A 71 -5.48 -0.24 -11.64
N GLU A 72 -6.24 -1.33 -11.77
CA GLU A 72 -5.76 -2.65 -12.26
C GLU A 72 -5.08 -2.56 -13.64
N TYR A 73 -5.64 -1.77 -14.55
CA TYR A 73 -5.10 -1.62 -15.90
C TYR A 73 -3.72 -0.91 -15.97
N ARG A 74 -3.31 -0.22 -14.89
CA ARG A 74 -1.97 0.39 -14.76
C ARG A 74 -1.00 -0.47 -13.97
N LEU A 75 -1.48 -1.10 -12.92
CA LEU A 75 -0.70 -1.99 -12.06
C LEU A 75 -1.54 -3.21 -11.69
N PRO A 76 -1.37 -4.34 -12.39
CA PRO A 76 -2.02 -5.60 -12.06
C PRO A 76 -1.73 -6.02 -10.62
N LYS A 77 -2.78 -6.35 -9.86
CA LYS A 77 -2.63 -6.65 -8.42
C LYS A 77 -1.95 -8.00 -8.17
N GLU A 78 -1.96 -8.88 -9.16
CA GLU A 78 -1.19 -10.12 -9.10
C GLU A 78 0.31 -9.87 -9.05
N ILE A 79 0.82 -8.94 -9.88
CA ILE A 79 2.23 -8.55 -9.87
C ILE A 79 2.61 -7.95 -8.51
N LEU A 80 1.79 -7.01 -8.02
CA LEU A 80 1.99 -6.43 -6.71
C LEU A 80 1.98 -7.49 -5.59
N GLN A 81 1.08 -8.48 -5.68
CA GLN A 81 0.99 -9.54 -4.67
C GLN A 81 2.24 -10.42 -4.67
N LYS A 82 2.72 -10.82 -5.85
CA LYS A 82 3.96 -11.61 -5.97
C LYS A 82 5.16 -10.90 -5.34
N GLU A 83 5.31 -9.60 -5.56
CA GLU A 83 6.36 -8.78 -4.93
C GLU A 83 6.22 -8.77 -3.39
N ILE A 84 5.00 -8.64 -2.88
CA ILE A 84 4.74 -8.68 -1.43
C ILE A 84 5.06 -10.07 -0.86
N ASP A 85 4.73 -11.13 -1.60
CA ASP A 85 4.99 -12.50 -1.18
C ASP A 85 6.50 -12.81 -1.11
N LEU A 86 7.32 -12.21 -1.97
CA LEU A 86 8.77 -12.29 -1.87
C LEU A 86 9.27 -11.66 -0.56
N ILE A 87 8.73 -10.50 -0.19
CA ILE A 87 9.06 -9.86 1.08
C ILE A 87 8.64 -10.74 2.27
N ALA A 88 7.48 -11.40 2.19
CA ALA A 88 7.04 -12.36 3.21
C ALA A 88 8.00 -13.55 3.33
N LYS A 89 8.50 -14.08 2.20
CA LYS A 89 9.49 -15.17 2.17
C LYS A 89 10.82 -14.79 2.84
N MET A 90 11.14 -13.50 2.95
CA MET A 90 12.29 -13.00 3.71
C MET A 90 12.07 -13.05 5.24
N GLY A 91 10.94 -13.56 5.73
CA GLY A 91 10.62 -13.66 7.15
C GLY A 91 9.88 -12.44 7.72
N VAL A 92 9.46 -11.48 6.89
CA VAL A 92 8.67 -10.32 7.34
C VAL A 92 7.27 -10.77 7.76
N LYS A 93 6.89 -10.45 8.99
CA LYS A 93 5.55 -10.71 9.53
C LYS A 93 4.58 -9.64 9.05
N MET A 94 3.39 -10.04 8.65
CA MET A 94 2.35 -9.14 8.11
C MET A 94 1.07 -9.25 8.93
N GLN A 95 0.78 -8.20 9.70
CA GLN A 95 -0.43 -8.08 10.51
C GLN A 95 -1.38 -7.08 9.86
N THR A 96 -2.33 -7.59 9.09
CA THR A 96 -3.37 -6.79 8.39
C THR A 96 -4.62 -6.65 9.25
N ASN A 97 -5.61 -5.86 8.78
CA ASN A 97 -6.85 -5.56 9.51
C ASN A 97 -6.61 -5.05 10.94
N THR A 98 -5.52 -4.32 11.15
CA THR A 98 -5.14 -3.81 12.46
C THR A 98 -4.87 -2.31 12.39
N LYS A 99 -5.83 -1.52 12.81
CA LYS A 99 -5.73 -0.06 12.82
C LYS A 99 -5.09 0.41 14.11
N VAL A 100 -3.87 0.91 14.01
CA VAL A 100 -3.15 1.49 15.16
C VAL A 100 -3.89 2.73 15.68
N GLY A 101 -4.05 2.81 16.98
CA GLY A 101 -4.87 3.81 17.65
C GLY A 101 -6.33 3.40 17.87
N VAL A 102 -6.78 2.27 17.28
CA VAL A 102 -8.12 1.71 17.47
C VAL A 102 -8.02 0.27 17.97
N ASP A 103 -7.46 -0.64 17.18
CA ASP A 103 -7.36 -2.07 17.50
C ASP A 103 -6.10 -2.38 18.34
N LEU A 104 -5.06 -1.58 18.14
CA LEU A 104 -3.77 -1.72 18.84
C LEU A 104 -3.23 -0.33 19.18
N SER A 105 -2.93 -0.07 20.45
CA SER A 105 -2.40 1.23 20.86
C SER A 105 -0.95 1.42 20.40
N PHE A 106 -0.57 2.66 20.09
CA PHE A 106 0.79 3.01 19.73
C PHE A 106 1.80 2.69 20.85
N GLU A 107 1.40 2.93 22.10
CA GLU A 107 2.24 2.60 23.27
C GLU A 107 2.50 1.10 23.41
N ALA A 108 1.51 0.25 23.08
CA ALA A 108 1.72 -1.19 23.08
C ALA A 108 2.77 -1.62 22.04
N ILE A 109 2.75 -1.00 20.85
CA ILE A 109 3.74 -1.25 19.82
C ILE A 109 5.12 -0.78 20.28
N LYS A 110 5.21 0.44 20.79
CA LYS A 110 6.45 1.05 21.27
C LYS A 110 7.10 0.24 22.39
N ASN A 111 6.31 -0.37 23.27
CA ASN A 111 6.82 -1.20 24.35
C ASN A 111 7.23 -2.61 23.91
N LYS A 112 6.72 -3.09 22.76
CA LYS A 112 6.96 -4.44 22.25
C LYS A 112 8.15 -4.53 21.30
N TYR A 113 8.45 -3.47 20.57
CA TYR A 113 9.48 -3.46 19.52
C TYR A 113 10.63 -2.53 19.89
N ASP A 114 11.85 -2.85 19.44
CA ASP A 114 13.04 -1.99 19.65
C ASP A 114 12.95 -0.68 18.88
N ALA A 115 12.26 -0.67 17.73
CA ALA A 115 12.03 0.52 16.92
C ALA A 115 10.68 0.48 16.22
N VAL A 116 10.12 1.66 15.96
CA VAL A 116 8.86 1.84 15.22
C VAL A 116 9.08 2.80 14.07
N LEU A 117 8.72 2.38 12.87
CA LEU A 117 8.74 3.20 11.67
C LEU A 117 7.31 3.50 11.22
N MET A 118 6.99 4.78 11.04
CA MET A 118 5.67 5.22 10.56
C MET A 118 5.71 5.47 9.05
N THR A 119 4.91 4.72 8.30
CA THR A 119 4.80 4.79 6.82
C THR A 119 3.33 4.79 6.39
N ILE A 120 2.50 5.58 7.12
CA ILE A 120 1.04 5.61 7.00
C ILE A 120 0.51 6.20 5.69
N GLY A 121 1.36 6.89 4.92
CA GLY A 121 1.01 7.49 3.64
C GLY A 121 0.09 8.71 3.75
N ALA A 122 -0.47 9.13 2.61
CA ALA A 122 -1.41 10.26 2.50
C ALA A 122 -2.69 9.75 1.81
N TRP A 123 -3.70 9.44 2.59
CA TRP A 123 -4.96 8.87 2.11
C TRP A 123 -6.08 9.89 1.94
N SER A 124 -5.92 11.07 2.52
CA SER A 124 -6.96 12.10 2.48
C SER A 124 -6.93 12.84 1.15
N SER A 125 -8.08 12.90 0.49
CA SER A 125 -8.26 13.79 -0.65
C SER A 125 -8.25 15.24 -0.20
N ILE A 126 -7.62 16.12 -1.00
CA ILE A 126 -7.72 17.57 -0.79
C ILE A 126 -9.05 18.01 -1.41
N GLY A 127 -9.94 18.58 -0.59
CA GLY A 127 -11.22 19.11 -1.04
C GLY A 127 -11.07 20.34 -1.94
N LEU A 128 -12.10 20.60 -2.72
CA LEU A 128 -12.20 21.84 -3.49
C LEU A 128 -12.61 22.99 -2.55
N ASN A 129 -11.89 24.11 -2.63
CA ASN A 129 -12.26 25.31 -1.88
C ASN A 129 -13.27 26.15 -2.68
N CYS A 130 -14.48 25.62 -2.87
CA CYS A 130 -15.57 26.29 -3.57
C CYS A 130 -16.92 25.93 -2.97
N LYS A 131 -17.93 26.78 -3.21
CA LYS A 131 -19.31 26.55 -2.78
C LYS A 131 -19.85 25.26 -3.43
N GLY A 132 -20.45 24.39 -2.63
CA GLY A 132 -21.03 23.13 -3.09
C GLY A 132 -20.06 21.94 -3.08
N SER A 133 -18.82 22.09 -2.60
CA SER A 133 -17.87 20.98 -2.48
C SER A 133 -18.26 19.93 -1.43
N ASP A 134 -19.25 20.25 -0.60
CA ASP A 134 -19.76 19.45 0.52
C ASP A 134 -21.12 18.79 0.25
N ILE A 135 -21.72 19.03 -0.95
CA ILE A 135 -23.02 18.44 -1.28
C ILE A 135 -22.92 16.94 -1.59
N PRO A 136 -24.03 16.19 -1.41
CA PRO A 136 -24.10 14.79 -1.82
C PRO A 136 -23.71 14.59 -3.28
N GLY A 137 -22.87 13.58 -3.57
CA GLY A 137 -22.36 13.29 -4.90
C GLY A 137 -20.98 13.89 -5.19
N VAL A 138 -20.47 14.82 -4.39
CA VAL A 138 -19.07 15.26 -4.46
C VAL A 138 -18.19 14.30 -3.68
N MET A 139 -17.14 13.82 -4.31
CA MET A 139 -16.25 12.79 -3.74
C MET A 139 -14.80 13.07 -4.13
N GLY A 140 -13.88 12.81 -3.21
CA GLY A 140 -12.45 12.86 -3.53
C GLY A 140 -12.03 11.74 -4.48
N GLY A 141 -11.12 12.04 -5.42
CA GLY A 141 -10.66 11.05 -6.39
C GLY A 141 -9.98 9.83 -5.75
N ILE A 142 -9.22 10.01 -4.67
CA ILE A 142 -8.61 8.90 -3.92
C ILE A 142 -9.71 8.06 -3.25
N ASP A 143 -10.72 8.70 -2.65
CA ASP A 143 -11.83 8.00 -2.00
C ASP A 143 -12.64 7.18 -3.01
N PHE A 144 -12.82 7.71 -4.22
CA PHE A 144 -13.46 7.00 -5.33
C PHE A 144 -12.65 5.75 -5.70
N LEU A 145 -11.37 5.90 -6.02
CA LEU A 145 -10.51 4.79 -6.44
C LEU A 145 -10.36 3.71 -5.36
N GLU A 146 -10.28 4.12 -4.09
CA GLU A 146 -10.26 3.19 -2.96
C GLU A 146 -11.55 2.37 -2.87
N LYS A 147 -12.71 3.00 -3.03
CA LYS A 147 -14.01 2.31 -3.02
C LYS A 147 -14.10 1.28 -4.14
N ILE A 148 -13.68 1.63 -5.34
CA ILE A 148 -13.61 0.69 -6.48
C ILE A 148 -12.64 -0.46 -6.19
N ALA A 149 -11.45 -0.16 -5.70
CA ALA A 149 -10.47 -1.18 -5.36
C ALA A 149 -10.93 -2.15 -4.26
N LYS A 150 -11.86 -1.70 -3.41
CA LYS A 150 -12.55 -2.53 -2.41
C LYS A 150 -13.80 -3.23 -2.95
N SER A 151 -14.02 -3.22 -4.25
CA SER A 151 -15.20 -3.79 -4.93
C SER A 151 -16.52 -3.26 -4.39
N LYS A 152 -16.56 -1.99 -3.99
CA LYS A 152 -17.78 -1.32 -3.57
C LYS A 152 -18.52 -0.75 -4.77
N THR A 153 -19.80 -1.05 -4.88
CA THR A 153 -20.67 -0.42 -5.88
C THR A 153 -20.81 1.06 -5.57
N ILE A 154 -20.58 1.90 -6.57
CA ILE A 154 -20.80 3.34 -6.49
C ILE A 154 -21.84 3.72 -7.51
N ASN A 155 -22.92 4.35 -7.07
CA ASN A 155 -23.89 4.95 -7.99
C ASN A 155 -23.41 6.36 -8.35
N LEU A 156 -23.01 6.53 -9.61
CA LEU A 156 -22.49 7.79 -10.12
C LEU A 156 -23.54 8.62 -10.88
N GLY A 157 -24.73 8.06 -11.13
CA GLY A 157 -25.73 8.68 -12.00
C GLY A 157 -25.35 8.58 -13.49
N GLU A 158 -26.05 9.37 -14.31
CA GLU A 158 -25.89 9.35 -15.78
C GLU A 158 -24.72 10.21 -16.28
N SER A 159 -24.35 11.22 -15.51
CA SER A 159 -23.31 12.19 -15.88
C SER A 159 -22.37 12.47 -14.71
N VAL A 160 -21.07 12.44 -14.97
CA VAL A 160 -20.02 12.66 -13.96
C VAL A 160 -19.06 13.73 -14.45
N ALA A 161 -18.78 14.71 -13.59
CA ALA A 161 -17.74 15.68 -13.83
C ALA A 161 -16.51 15.32 -12.98
N VAL A 162 -15.33 15.24 -13.62
CA VAL A 162 -14.05 15.03 -12.91
C VAL A 162 -13.24 16.32 -12.98
N VAL A 163 -12.94 16.87 -11.81
CA VAL A 163 -12.18 18.12 -11.69
C VAL A 163 -10.71 17.82 -11.48
N GLY A 164 -9.87 18.22 -12.44
CA GLY A 164 -8.43 18.04 -12.45
C GLY A 164 -7.91 17.35 -13.71
N GLY A 165 -6.59 17.43 -13.93
CA GLY A 165 -5.89 16.84 -15.08
C GLY A 165 -4.68 15.97 -14.65
N GLY A 166 -4.52 15.72 -13.37
CA GLY A 166 -3.44 14.85 -12.85
C GLY A 166 -3.76 13.36 -12.98
N ASN A 167 -2.81 12.51 -12.61
CA ASN A 167 -2.95 11.06 -12.73
C ASN A 167 -4.21 10.52 -12.02
N VAL A 168 -4.55 11.04 -10.83
CA VAL A 168 -5.73 10.60 -10.08
C VAL A 168 -7.01 10.89 -10.86
N ALA A 169 -7.11 12.10 -11.47
CA ALA A 169 -8.27 12.47 -12.28
C ALA A 169 -8.41 11.60 -13.53
N MET A 170 -7.27 11.33 -14.21
CA MET A 170 -7.24 10.45 -15.38
C MET A 170 -7.62 9.02 -15.02
N ASP A 171 -7.16 8.53 -13.88
CA ASP A 171 -7.50 7.21 -13.38
C ASP A 171 -8.98 7.12 -13.00
N ALA A 172 -9.52 8.15 -12.34
CA ALA A 172 -10.93 8.21 -11.99
C ALA A 172 -11.85 8.26 -13.24
N CYS A 173 -11.46 9.01 -14.28
CA CYS A 173 -12.22 9.05 -15.54
C CYS A 173 -12.26 7.72 -16.28
N ARG A 174 -11.24 6.87 -16.12
CA ARG A 174 -11.08 5.62 -16.87
C ARG A 174 -11.57 4.40 -16.11
N THR A 175 -11.82 4.56 -14.82
CA THR A 175 -12.31 3.50 -13.93
C THR A 175 -13.82 3.45 -13.89
#